data_1a1d1713835adcc4c51e35903d2ad523
#
_entry.id   1a1d1713835adcc4c51e35903d2ad523
#
_cell.length_a   1.000
_cell.length_b   1.000
_cell.length_c   1.000
_cell.angle_alpha   90.00
_cell.angle_beta   90.00
_cell.angle_gamma   90.00
#
_symmetry.space_group_name_H-M   'P 1'
#
loop_
_entity.id
_entity.type
_entity.pdbx_description
1 polymer ?
#
loop_
_entity_poly.entity_id
_entity_poly.type
_entity_poly.pdbx_seq_one_letter_code
_entity_poly.pdbx_strand_id
1 'polypeptide(L)'
;MIKLCTGVDNVKVQTGYLYHIKDEFFDRINNKGLMINHENGHSRPSYLAIKDDDILWFIPLSTKIEKYKTIIDKKEKKYGTCKTILIKKIAGKEQAILIQNTFPTLEKYIQSRHTIDGKFIKISSAVEKEIIDDFEYMLSLKSSGLNLFFTDIDYIKNLMIEELK
;
A
#
# COMPACT_ATOMS: atom_id res chain seq x y z
N MET A 1 11.25 18.55 -31.10
CA MET A 1 9.98 18.29 -30.38
C MET A 1 10.28 18.28 -28.90
N ILE A 2 9.85 19.32 -28.20
CA ILE A 2 10.04 19.39 -26.74
C ILE A 2 9.02 18.44 -26.12
N LYS A 3 9.49 17.30 -25.62
CA LYS A 3 8.68 16.50 -24.71
C LYS A 3 8.44 17.37 -23.48
N LEU A 4 7.25 17.90 -23.34
CA LEU A 4 6.79 18.36 -22.06
C LEU A 4 6.94 17.19 -21.09
N CYS A 5 7.92 17.30 -20.19
CA CYS A 5 8.01 16.44 -19.04
C CYS A 5 6.77 16.70 -18.19
N THR A 6 5.67 16.03 -18.52
CA THR A 6 4.61 15.84 -17.56
C THR A 6 5.21 14.92 -16.51
N GLY A 7 5.47 15.45 -15.35
CA GLY A 7 6.25 14.95 -14.23
C GLY A 7 5.96 13.56 -13.67
N VAL A 8 5.79 12.59 -14.51
CA VAL A 8 6.01 11.21 -14.15
C VAL A 8 7.41 10.94 -14.66
N ASP A 9 8.36 10.92 -13.73
CA ASP A 9 9.73 10.58 -14.05
C ASP A 9 9.76 9.35 -14.96
N ASN A 10 10.60 9.38 -15.99
CA ASN A 10 10.92 8.22 -16.83
C ASN A 10 11.55 7.08 -16.02
N VAL A 11 11.36 7.10 -14.69
CA VAL A 11 11.84 6.08 -13.78
C VAL A 11 10.81 4.97 -13.74
N LYS A 12 11.25 3.78 -14.13
CA LYS A 12 10.42 2.57 -14.11
C LYS A 12 9.83 2.36 -12.72
N VAL A 13 8.54 2.06 -12.67
CA VAL A 13 7.85 1.66 -11.43
C VAL A 13 8.51 0.41 -10.85
N GLN A 14 8.93 0.49 -9.59
CA GLN A 14 9.71 -0.55 -8.92
C GLN A 14 9.14 -0.88 -7.55
N THR A 15 9.12 -2.16 -7.22
CA THR A 15 8.83 -2.60 -5.84
C THR A 15 9.87 -2.03 -4.87
N GLY A 16 9.44 -1.86 -3.62
CA GLY A 16 10.30 -1.34 -2.57
C GLY A 16 10.20 0.16 -2.34
N TYR A 17 9.65 0.90 -3.29
CA TYR A 17 9.49 2.35 -3.20
C TYR A 17 8.08 2.75 -2.78
N LEU A 18 7.96 3.99 -2.31
CA LEU A 18 6.69 4.60 -1.96
C LEU A 18 6.16 5.45 -3.10
N TYR A 19 4.86 5.40 -3.31
CA TYR A 19 4.17 6.13 -4.37
C TYR A 19 2.93 6.83 -3.84
N HIS A 20 2.50 7.86 -4.55
CA HIS A 20 1.19 8.49 -4.39
C HIS A 20 0.27 7.98 -5.48
N ILE A 21 -0.96 7.65 -5.11
CA ILE A 21 -1.99 7.14 -6.02
C ILE A 21 -2.98 8.27 -6.31
N LYS A 22 -3.41 8.38 -7.56
CA LYS A 22 -4.37 9.41 -7.99
C LYS A 22 -5.71 9.25 -7.29
N ASP A 23 -6.33 10.36 -6.93
CA ASP A 23 -7.68 10.39 -6.36
C ASP A 23 -8.70 9.72 -7.28
N GLU A 24 -8.50 9.80 -8.60
CA GLU A 24 -9.31 9.14 -9.61
C GLU A 24 -9.51 7.65 -9.34
N PHE A 25 -8.47 6.94 -8.88
CA PHE A 25 -8.58 5.53 -8.51
C PHE A 25 -9.57 5.33 -7.34
N PHE A 26 -9.44 6.12 -6.29
CA PHE A 26 -10.30 6.02 -5.11
C PHE A 26 -11.76 6.38 -5.43
N ASP A 27 -11.96 7.40 -6.27
CA ASP A 27 -13.28 7.79 -6.75
C ASP A 27 -13.91 6.69 -7.61
N ARG A 28 -13.10 6.06 -8.46
CA ARG A 28 -13.53 4.96 -9.35
C ARG A 28 -13.99 3.72 -8.58
N ILE A 29 -13.28 3.38 -7.52
CA ILE A 29 -13.60 2.21 -6.68
C ILE A 29 -14.76 2.50 -5.75
N ASN A 30 -14.84 3.73 -5.23
CA ASN A 30 -15.88 4.18 -4.32
C ASN A 30 -16.00 3.31 -3.06
N ASN A 31 -15.00 3.39 -2.23
CA ASN A 31 -14.86 2.73 -0.92
C ASN A 31 -14.31 1.29 -1.01
N LYS A 32 -15.12 0.25 -0.92
CA LYS A 32 -14.69 -1.17 -0.90
C LYS A 32 -13.58 -1.46 0.14
N GLY A 33 -13.62 -0.77 1.29
CA GLY A 33 -12.64 -0.93 2.35
C GLY A 33 -11.33 -0.19 2.15
N LEU A 34 -11.21 0.60 1.09
CA LEU A 34 -10.03 1.44 0.86
C LEU A 34 -9.88 2.49 1.95
N MET A 35 -8.64 2.76 2.34
CA MET A 35 -8.34 3.91 3.19
C MET A 35 -8.55 5.22 2.42
N ILE A 36 -8.91 6.27 3.15
CA ILE A 36 -8.96 7.63 2.59
C ILE A 36 -7.57 8.00 2.08
N ASN A 37 -7.49 8.49 0.84
CA ASN A 37 -6.21 8.80 0.19
C ASN A 37 -5.48 9.98 0.85
N HIS A 38 -6.18 10.89 1.51
CA HIS A 38 -5.61 12.07 2.12
C HIS A 38 -5.52 11.94 3.64
N GLU A 39 -4.38 12.32 4.19
CA GLU A 39 -4.11 12.37 5.63
C GLU A 39 -3.35 13.67 5.92
N ASN A 40 -3.85 14.48 6.86
CA ASN A 40 -3.22 15.76 7.23
C ASN A 40 -2.97 16.72 6.05
N GLY A 41 -3.89 16.77 5.07
CA GLY A 41 -3.80 17.64 3.91
C GLY A 41 -2.90 17.15 2.78
N HIS A 42 -2.33 15.96 2.92
CA HIS A 42 -1.45 15.33 1.93
C HIS A 42 -2.00 14.00 1.47
N SER A 43 -1.71 13.61 0.22
CA SER A 43 -2.03 12.26 -0.24
C SER A 43 -1.16 11.24 0.50
N ARG A 44 -1.76 10.11 0.82
CA ARG A 44 -1.13 9.06 1.60
C ARG A 44 -0.08 8.32 0.76
N PRO A 45 1.17 8.19 1.23
CA PRO A 45 2.12 7.32 0.56
C PRO A 45 1.70 5.85 0.70
N SER A 46 1.94 5.08 -0.37
CA SER A 46 1.70 3.64 -0.38
C SER A 46 2.94 2.92 -0.88
N TYR A 47 3.24 1.80 -0.26
CA TYR A 47 4.38 0.96 -0.59
C TYR A 47 4.03 -0.02 -1.69
N LEU A 48 4.81 -0.04 -2.77
CA LEU A 48 4.65 -1.04 -3.83
C LEU A 48 5.31 -2.35 -3.41
N ALA A 49 4.49 -3.29 -2.98
CA ALA A 49 4.95 -4.57 -2.44
C ALA A 49 5.21 -5.61 -3.53
N ILE A 50 4.30 -5.76 -4.48
CA ILE A 50 4.33 -6.81 -5.50
C ILE A 50 3.90 -6.24 -6.84
N LYS A 51 4.62 -6.63 -7.90
CA LYS A 51 4.20 -6.46 -9.30
C LYS A 51 3.82 -7.83 -9.84
N ASP A 52 2.53 -7.99 -10.14
CA ASP A 52 1.99 -9.20 -10.75
C ASP A 52 1.49 -8.84 -12.15
N ASP A 53 2.38 -8.96 -13.15
CA ASP A 53 2.19 -8.45 -14.50
C ASP A 53 1.79 -6.96 -14.46
N ASP A 54 0.62 -6.60 -14.96
CA ASP A 54 0.12 -5.23 -14.97
C ASP A 54 -0.58 -4.83 -13.66
N ILE A 55 -0.81 -5.78 -12.75
CA ILE A 55 -1.43 -5.49 -11.46
C ILE A 55 -0.36 -5.16 -10.43
N LEU A 56 -0.51 -4.00 -9.81
CA LEU A 56 0.40 -3.49 -8.80
C LEU A 56 -0.29 -3.54 -7.43
N TRP A 57 0.36 -4.20 -6.46
CA TRP A 57 -0.17 -4.33 -5.11
C TRP A 57 0.49 -3.31 -4.18
N PHE A 58 -0.32 -2.39 -3.68
CA PHE A 58 0.12 -1.32 -2.79
C PHE A 58 -0.37 -1.51 -1.36
N ILE A 59 0.47 -1.15 -0.42
CA ILE A 59 0.17 -1.17 1.02
C ILE A 59 0.24 0.26 1.54
N PRO A 60 -0.88 0.84 2.03
CA PRO A 60 -0.88 2.22 2.50
C PRO A 60 -0.15 2.38 3.83
N LEU A 61 0.45 3.54 4.02
CA LEU A 61 1.10 3.94 5.26
C LEU A 61 0.24 4.96 6.03
N SER A 62 0.44 5.04 7.33
CA SER A 62 -0.19 6.06 8.16
C SER A 62 0.77 6.58 9.23
N THR A 63 0.64 7.85 9.55
CA THR A 63 1.39 8.49 10.63
C THR A 63 0.68 8.41 11.99
N LYS A 64 -0.52 7.84 12.04
CA LYS A 64 -1.34 7.70 13.27
C LYS A 64 -0.85 6.56 14.16
N ILE A 65 0.39 6.67 14.62
CA ILE A 65 1.11 5.59 15.30
C ILE A 65 0.41 5.14 16.59
N GLU A 66 -0.05 6.05 17.43
CA GLU A 66 -0.67 5.69 18.71
C GLU A 66 -1.96 4.89 18.51
N LYS A 67 -2.75 5.26 17.51
CA LYS A 67 -3.96 4.51 17.13
C LYS A 67 -3.61 3.07 16.78
N TYR A 68 -2.62 2.88 15.91
CA TYR A 68 -2.27 1.55 15.43
C TYR A 68 -1.51 0.72 16.47
N LYS A 69 -0.69 1.34 17.32
CA LYS A 69 -0.11 0.64 18.47
C LYS A 69 -1.18 0.04 19.39
N THR A 70 -2.24 0.81 19.66
CA THR A 70 -3.37 0.33 20.47
C THR A 70 -4.06 -0.87 19.81
N ILE A 71 -4.27 -0.82 18.49
CA ILE A 71 -4.88 -1.92 17.75
C ILE A 71 -3.99 -3.16 17.76
N ILE A 72 -2.69 -2.99 17.55
CA ILE A 72 -1.71 -4.08 17.58
C ILE A 72 -1.69 -4.74 18.95
N ASP A 73 -1.63 -3.96 20.04
CA ASP A 73 -1.64 -4.48 21.40
C ASP A 73 -2.87 -5.32 21.70
N LYS A 74 -4.04 -4.87 21.29
CA LYS A 74 -5.30 -5.63 21.44
C LYS A 74 -5.26 -6.95 20.68
N LYS A 75 -4.74 -6.94 19.45
CA LYS A 75 -4.65 -8.15 18.62
C LYS A 75 -3.62 -9.13 19.20
N GLU A 76 -2.48 -8.66 19.67
CA GLU A 76 -1.46 -9.49 20.30
C GLU A 76 -1.97 -10.14 21.58
N LYS A 77 -2.72 -9.40 22.41
CA LYS A 77 -3.34 -9.95 23.62
C LYS A 77 -4.37 -11.03 23.30
N LYS A 78 -5.13 -10.86 22.23
CA LYS A 78 -6.20 -11.79 21.87
C LYS A 78 -5.69 -13.00 21.07
N TYR A 79 -4.74 -12.82 20.16
CA TYR A 79 -4.30 -13.83 19.20
C TYR A 79 -2.83 -14.25 19.36
N GLY A 80 -2.08 -13.60 20.25
CA GLY A 80 -0.65 -13.85 20.44
C GLY A 80 0.26 -13.15 19.44
N THR A 81 -0.28 -12.62 18.34
CA THR A 81 0.47 -11.93 17.29
C THR A 81 -0.42 -10.98 16.50
N CYS A 82 0.20 -10.01 15.85
CA CYS A 82 -0.47 -9.15 14.87
C CYS A 82 0.37 -9.09 13.59
N LYS A 83 -0.13 -9.68 12.51
CA LYS A 83 0.52 -9.69 11.18
C LYS A 83 -0.16 -8.75 10.18
N THR A 84 -1.22 -8.07 10.58
CA THR A 84 -2.03 -7.23 9.70
C THR A 84 -1.57 -5.78 9.66
N ILE A 85 -0.79 -5.35 10.66
CA ILE A 85 -0.25 -4.00 10.80
C ILE A 85 1.17 -4.11 11.35
N LEU A 86 2.12 -3.42 10.71
CA LEU A 86 3.49 -3.30 11.21
C LEU A 86 3.80 -1.84 11.50
N ILE A 87 4.61 -1.57 12.53
CA ILE A 87 5.16 -0.24 12.80
C ILE A 87 6.66 -0.31 12.60
N LYS A 88 7.18 0.46 11.66
CA LYS A 88 8.60 0.50 11.31
C LYS A 88 9.06 1.93 11.08
N LYS A 89 10.35 2.17 11.30
CA LYS A 89 10.97 3.44 10.90
C LYS A 89 11.25 3.43 9.41
N ILE A 90 10.72 4.44 8.72
CA ILE A 90 10.96 4.67 7.30
C ILE A 90 11.47 6.10 7.16
N ALA A 91 12.69 6.27 6.63
CA ALA A 91 13.37 7.55 6.53
C ALA A 91 13.43 8.29 7.90
N GLY A 92 13.72 7.55 8.96
CA GLY A 92 13.90 8.09 10.31
C GLY A 92 12.62 8.37 11.09
N LYS A 93 11.45 8.13 10.51
CA LYS A 93 10.14 8.39 11.13
C LYS A 93 9.33 7.10 11.24
N GLU A 94 8.68 6.87 12.38
CA GLU A 94 7.77 5.73 12.54
C GLU A 94 6.56 5.86 11.61
N GLN A 95 6.24 4.77 10.92
CA GLN A 95 5.07 4.65 10.05
C GLN A 95 4.33 3.36 10.38
N ALA A 96 3.02 3.41 10.35
CA ALA A 96 2.19 2.21 10.37
C ALA A 96 2.03 1.70 8.95
N ILE A 97 2.35 0.44 8.73
CA ILE A 97 2.25 -0.24 7.43
C ILE A 97 0.99 -1.10 7.50
N LEU A 98 -0.03 -0.72 6.73
CA LEU A 98 -1.38 -1.26 6.89
C LEU A 98 -1.62 -2.39 5.90
N ILE A 99 -1.08 -3.57 6.16
CA ILE A 99 -1.19 -4.74 5.28
C ILE A 99 -2.66 -5.12 5.09
N GLN A 100 -3.48 -4.97 6.13
CA GLN A 100 -4.93 -5.20 6.06
C GLN A 100 -5.66 -4.33 5.03
N ASN A 101 -5.07 -3.20 4.64
CA ASN A 101 -5.65 -2.26 3.68
C ASN A 101 -4.96 -2.31 2.31
N THR A 102 -4.20 -3.36 2.03
CA THR A 102 -3.56 -3.59 0.72
C THR A 102 -4.60 -3.52 -0.39
N PHE A 103 -4.23 -2.93 -1.51
CA PHE A 103 -5.10 -2.84 -2.68
C PHE A 103 -4.35 -3.05 -3.98
N PRO A 104 -4.97 -3.69 -4.99
CA PRO A 104 -4.42 -3.79 -6.33
C PRO A 104 -4.83 -2.60 -7.18
N THR A 105 -3.93 -2.13 -8.04
CA THR A 105 -4.25 -1.08 -9.01
C THR A 105 -3.38 -1.20 -10.26
N LEU A 106 -3.46 -0.22 -11.16
CA LEU A 106 -2.72 -0.17 -12.42
C LEU A 106 -1.76 1.00 -12.42
N GLU A 107 -0.70 0.90 -13.22
CA GLU A 107 0.31 1.95 -13.34
C GLU A 107 -0.29 3.31 -13.70
N LYS A 108 -1.35 3.35 -14.52
CA LYS A 108 -2.02 4.61 -14.90
C LYS A 108 -2.58 5.39 -13.71
N TYR A 109 -2.80 4.74 -12.57
CA TYR A 109 -3.29 5.39 -11.35
C TYR A 109 -2.17 5.88 -10.43
N ILE A 110 -0.92 5.66 -10.77
CA ILE A 110 0.20 6.24 -10.03
C ILE A 110 0.31 7.71 -10.38
N GLN A 111 0.28 8.57 -9.35
CA GLN A 111 0.46 10.01 -9.51
C GLN A 111 1.93 10.39 -9.57
N SER A 112 2.71 9.93 -8.57
CA SER A 112 4.12 10.26 -8.44
C SER A 112 4.81 9.29 -7.50
N ARG A 113 6.14 9.26 -7.55
CA ARG A 113 6.96 8.58 -6.55
C ARG A 113 7.16 9.51 -5.34
N HIS A 114 6.97 8.97 -4.15
CA HIS A 114 7.13 9.73 -2.91
C HIS A 114 8.59 10.12 -2.68
N THR A 115 8.82 11.39 -2.32
CA THR A 115 10.15 11.90 -1.97
C THR A 115 10.12 12.53 -0.60
N ILE A 116 11.26 12.45 0.09
CA ILE A 116 11.54 13.21 1.30
C ILE A 116 12.88 13.93 1.06
N ASP A 117 12.89 15.26 1.19
CA ASP A 117 14.07 16.09 0.89
C ASP A 117 14.64 15.84 -0.51
N GLY A 118 13.75 15.66 -1.49
CA GLY A 118 14.09 15.42 -2.89
C GLY A 118 14.60 14.03 -3.23
N LYS A 119 14.61 13.10 -2.26
CA LYS A 119 15.09 11.74 -2.46
C LYS A 119 13.93 10.74 -2.47
N PHE A 120 13.96 9.79 -3.39
CA PHE A 120 13.02 8.67 -3.39
C PHE A 120 13.26 7.79 -2.16
N ILE A 121 12.17 7.33 -1.57
CA ILE A 121 12.21 6.54 -0.34
C ILE A 121 12.02 5.08 -0.67
N LYS A 122 13.05 4.29 -0.36
CA LYS A 122 13.03 2.84 -0.49
C LYS A 122 12.95 2.17 0.88
N ILE A 123 12.10 1.17 0.99
CA ILE A 123 12.00 0.34 2.18
C ILE A 123 13.23 -0.58 2.28
N SER A 124 13.80 -0.75 3.46
CA SER A 124 14.94 -1.65 3.66
C SER A 124 14.57 -3.11 3.36
N SER A 125 15.54 -3.90 2.90
CA SER A 125 15.30 -5.31 2.54
C SER A 125 14.75 -6.13 3.69
N ALA A 126 15.20 -5.87 4.93
CA ALA A 126 14.71 -6.58 6.11
C ALA A 126 13.24 -6.28 6.39
N VAL A 127 12.84 -5.01 6.26
CA VAL A 127 11.42 -4.60 6.43
C VAL A 127 10.57 -5.12 5.28
N GLU A 128 11.07 -5.07 4.06
CA GLU A 128 10.37 -5.65 2.89
C GLU A 128 10.05 -7.12 3.10
N LYS A 129 11.03 -7.89 3.55
CA LYS A 129 10.83 -9.33 3.81
C LYS A 129 9.72 -9.57 4.82
N GLU A 130 9.72 -8.83 5.91
CA GLU A 130 8.69 -8.95 6.94
C GLU A 130 7.30 -8.60 6.40
N ILE A 131 7.20 -7.52 5.62
CA ILE A 131 5.93 -7.11 4.97
C ILE A 131 5.42 -8.20 4.03
N ILE A 132 6.29 -8.72 3.17
CA ILE A 132 5.91 -9.74 2.18
C ILE A 132 5.51 -11.04 2.88
N ASP A 133 6.25 -11.48 3.89
CA ASP A 133 5.92 -12.68 4.66
C ASP A 133 4.52 -12.54 5.30
N ASP A 134 4.21 -11.40 5.90
CA ASP A 134 2.91 -11.16 6.52
C ASP A 134 1.78 -11.05 5.48
N PHE A 135 2.05 -10.40 4.35
CA PHE A 135 1.10 -10.30 3.24
C PHE A 135 0.77 -11.69 2.67
N GLU A 136 1.77 -12.50 2.40
CA GLU A 136 1.58 -13.87 1.90
C GLU A 136 0.84 -14.75 2.91
N TYR A 137 1.13 -14.58 4.20
CA TYR A 137 0.38 -15.25 5.26
C TYR A 137 -1.10 -14.88 5.22
N MET A 138 -1.43 -13.60 5.07
CA MET A 138 -2.82 -13.14 4.96
C MET A 138 -3.53 -13.69 3.72
N LEU A 139 -2.83 -13.76 2.58
CA LEU A 139 -3.36 -14.39 1.36
C LEU A 139 -3.63 -15.88 1.57
N SER A 140 -2.74 -16.58 2.25
CA SER A 140 -2.89 -17.99 2.58
C SER A 140 -4.12 -18.22 3.48
N LEU A 141 -4.32 -17.41 4.51
CA LEU A 141 -5.52 -17.48 5.35
C LEU A 141 -6.79 -17.23 4.55
N LYS A 142 -6.76 -16.25 3.65
CA LYS A 142 -7.91 -15.94 2.80
C LYS A 142 -8.29 -17.14 1.92
N SER A 143 -7.31 -17.82 1.34
CA SER A 143 -7.52 -19.04 0.57
C SER A 143 -8.13 -20.16 1.41
N SER A 144 -7.88 -20.18 2.71
CA SER A 144 -8.44 -21.14 3.67
C SER A 144 -9.80 -20.71 4.25
N GLY A 145 -10.33 -19.57 3.81
CA GLY A 145 -11.64 -19.07 4.24
C GLY A 145 -11.62 -17.99 5.33
N LEU A 146 -10.44 -17.58 5.81
CA LEU A 146 -10.32 -16.50 6.80
C LEU A 146 -9.75 -15.23 6.15
N ASN A 147 -10.61 -14.28 5.81
CA ASN A 147 -10.21 -13.04 5.20
C ASN A 147 -9.93 -11.96 6.26
N LEU A 148 -8.67 -11.58 6.41
CA LEU A 148 -8.22 -10.52 7.31
C LEU A 148 -8.06 -9.16 6.60
N PHE A 149 -8.23 -9.10 5.29
CA PHE A 149 -8.18 -7.84 4.55
C PHE A 149 -9.45 -7.01 4.79
N PHE A 150 -9.26 -5.74 5.03
CA PHE A 150 -10.36 -4.78 5.12
C PHE A 150 -10.82 -4.35 3.73
N THR A 151 -9.90 -4.31 2.77
CA THR A 151 -10.16 -3.98 1.39
C THR A 151 -10.76 -5.19 0.67
N ASP A 152 -11.76 -4.97 -0.17
CA ASP A 152 -12.29 -6.02 -1.05
C ASP A 152 -11.35 -6.19 -2.26
N ILE A 153 -10.27 -6.92 -2.02
CA ILE A 153 -9.19 -7.06 -3.00
C ILE A 153 -9.62 -7.83 -4.26
N ASP A 154 -10.53 -8.77 -4.13
CA ASP A 154 -11.02 -9.55 -5.27
C ASP A 154 -11.84 -8.69 -6.22
N TYR A 155 -12.76 -7.90 -5.67
CA TYR A 155 -13.57 -6.97 -6.46
C TYR A 155 -12.69 -5.96 -7.21
N ILE A 156 -11.75 -5.34 -6.51
CA ILE A 156 -10.87 -4.31 -7.10
C ILE A 156 -9.96 -4.94 -8.15
N LYS A 157 -9.38 -6.10 -7.88
CA LYS A 157 -8.53 -6.81 -8.83
C LYS A 157 -9.28 -7.12 -10.12
N ASN A 158 -10.50 -7.66 -10.01
CA ASN A 158 -11.32 -7.98 -11.17
C ASN A 158 -11.65 -6.73 -11.98
N LEU A 159 -11.96 -5.61 -11.32
CA LEU A 159 -12.22 -4.35 -11.99
C LEU A 159 -10.98 -3.84 -12.73
N MET A 160 -9.80 -3.94 -12.12
CA MET A 160 -8.54 -3.55 -12.77
C MET A 160 -8.22 -4.44 -13.97
N ILE A 161 -8.46 -5.73 -13.89
CA ILE A 161 -8.30 -6.66 -15.01
C ILE A 161 -9.23 -6.27 -16.17
N GLU A 162 -10.47 -5.92 -15.88
CA GLU A 162 -11.42 -5.44 -16.91
C GLU A 162 -10.92 -4.16 -17.59
N GLU A 163 -10.31 -3.25 -16.86
CA GLU A 163 -9.76 -2.02 -17.44
C GLU A 163 -8.54 -2.25 -18.35
N LEU A 164 -7.88 -3.41 -18.25
CA LEU A 164 -6.76 -3.79 -19.11
C LEU A 164 -7.18 -4.35 -20.46
N LYS A 165 -8.45 -4.68 -20.63
CA LYS A 165 -8.98 -5.26 -21.89
C LYS A 165 -9.22 -4.23 -22.99
#